data_9cf02bd4777af44ed8c7be57f7583139
#
_entry.id   9cf02bd4777af44ed8c7be57f7583139
#
_cell.length_a   1.000
_cell.length_b   1.000
_cell.length_c   1.000
_cell.angle_alpha   90.00
_cell.angle_beta   90.00
_cell.angle_gamma   90.00
#
_symmetry.space_group_name_H-M   'P 1'
#
loop_
_entity.id
_entity.type
_entity.pdbx_description
1 polymer ?
#
loop_
_entity_poly.entity_id
_entity_poly.type
_entity_poly.pdbx_seq_one_letter_code
_entity_poly.pdbx_strand_id
1 'polypeptide(L)'
;MENQEILKLMDRNKKILVVFIRVCLLLIILKLSFDLRDMLRFSAYWGGKSVLNMLFSLSLNFLGYSIVCILAFIFLVAVMVVRFRKRAVKELREHFGGLIRSDFEWVWRDRPGIFSIDCQGKYLLVNSFSTKYTAIRLDAGNILSSKVERSVFVETETVYGPGSLSDVLDRIPVSRSTSTSREIIVLEITYKGSDNLPYVVSIPFGEDRISAERAQCMIQMFA
;
A
#
# COMPACT_ATOMS: atom_id res chain seq x y z
N MET A 1 -21.79 -3.94 8.66
CA MET A 1 -22.07 -3.03 7.52
C MET A 1 -20.77 -2.77 6.78
N GLU A 2 -20.75 -2.97 5.49
CA GLU A 2 -19.60 -2.75 4.63
C GLU A 2 -19.39 -1.24 4.42
N ASN A 3 -18.16 -0.75 4.61
CA ASN A 3 -17.89 0.68 4.39
C ASN A 3 -17.66 0.92 2.88
N GLN A 4 -18.76 1.05 2.15
CA GLN A 4 -18.77 1.25 0.71
C GLN A 4 -18.01 2.51 0.27
N GLU A 5 -17.92 3.53 1.12
CA GLU A 5 -17.21 4.78 0.80
C GLU A 5 -15.70 4.56 0.64
N ILE A 6 -15.09 3.76 1.51
CA ILE A 6 -13.65 3.43 1.40
C ILE A 6 -13.38 2.61 0.13
N LEU A 7 -14.25 1.66 -0.19
CA LEU A 7 -14.12 0.86 -1.42
C LEU A 7 -14.26 1.73 -2.68
N LYS A 8 -15.23 2.64 -2.71
CA LYS A 8 -15.37 3.64 -3.79
C LYS A 8 -14.14 4.53 -3.92
N LEU A 9 -13.52 4.94 -2.80
CA LEU A 9 -12.26 5.70 -2.81
C LEU A 9 -11.12 4.91 -3.45
N MET A 10 -11.00 3.62 -3.14
CA MET A 10 -9.99 2.74 -3.74
C MET A 10 -10.19 2.60 -5.25
N ASP A 11 -11.42 2.36 -5.70
CA ASP A 11 -11.74 2.23 -7.12
C ASP A 11 -11.50 3.52 -7.90
N ARG A 12 -11.85 4.66 -7.31
CA ARG A 12 -11.55 5.97 -7.91
C ARG A 12 -10.05 6.18 -8.06
N ASN A 13 -9.26 5.84 -7.05
CA ASN A 13 -7.82 5.97 -7.10
C ASN A 13 -7.21 5.09 -8.20
N LYS A 14 -7.67 3.84 -8.36
CA LYS A 14 -7.25 2.97 -9.46
C LYS A 14 -7.55 3.58 -10.83
N LYS A 15 -8.75 4.13 -11.02
CA LYS A 15 -9.14 4.79 -12.28
C LYS A 15 -8.24 5.98 -12.59
N ILE A 16 -7.93 6.82 -11.60
CA ILE A 16 -7.03 7.98 -11.77
C ILE A 16 -5.64 7.51 -12.21
N LEU A 17 -5.08 6.47 -11.59
CA LEU A 17 -3.76 5.93 -11.96
C LEU A 17 -3.75 5.42 -13.41
N VAL A 18 -4.77 4.69 -13.83
CA VAL A 18 -4.88 4.18 -15.21
C VAL A 18 -4.96 5.33 -16.21
N VAL A 19 -5.78 6.36 -15.91
CA VAL A 19 -5.88 7.54 -16.77
C VAL A 19 -4.56 8.29 -16.85
N PHE A 20 -3.87 8.45 -15.72
CA PHE A 20 -2.56 9.12 -15.68
C PHE A 20 -1.53 8.39 -16.55
N ILE A 21 -1.43 7.06 -16.45
CA ILE A 21 -0.51 6.25 -17.28
C ILE A 21 -0.82 6.45 -18.76
N ARG A 22 -2.10 6.42 -19.16
CA ARG A 22 -2.51 6.63 -20.55
C ARG A 22 -2.14 8.02 -21.06
N VAL A 23 -2.35 9.05 -20.24
CA VAL A 23 -1.98 10.43 -20.57
C VAL A 23 -0.46 10.57 -20.73
N CYS A 24 0.34 10.00 -19.81
CA CYS A 24 1.79 10.00 -19.93
C CYS A 24 2.28 9.33 -21.23
N LEU A 25 1.74 8.15 -21.57
CA LEU A 25 2.08 7.46 -22.82
C LEU A 25 1.72 8.30 -24.04
N LEU A 26 0.54 8.91 -24.06
CA LEU A 26 0.12 9.81 -25.15
C LEU A 26 1.06 11.00 -25.30
N LEU A 27 1.45 11.64 -24.19
CA LEU A 27 2.36 12.79 -24.21
C LEU A 27 3.75 12.40 -24.72
N ILE A 28 4.27 11.24 -24.32
CA ILE A 28 5.56 10.73 -24.80
C ILE A 28 5.50 10.48 -26.32
N ILE A 29 4.45 9.81 -26.81
CA ILE A 29 4.29 9.51 -28.24
C ILE A 29 4.18 10.82 -29.03
N LEU A 30 3.38 11.76 -28.55
CA LEU A 30 3.15 13.03 -29.22
C LEU A 30 4.46 13.86 -29.29
N LYS A 31 5.20 13.93 -28.18
CA LYS A 31 6.48 14.65 -28.13
C LYS A 31 7.54 14.00 -29.02
N LEU A 32 7.67 12.67 -29.01
CA LEU A 32 8.58 11.95 -29.90
C LEU A 32 8.22 12.16 -31.38
N SER A 33 6.93 12.26 -31.69
CA SER A 33 6.47 12.55 -33.06
C SER A 33 6.90 13.95 -33.52
N PHE A 34 6.83 14.94 -32.61
CA PHE A 34 7.34 16.29 -32.90
C PHE A 34 8.85 16.31 -33.05
N ASP A 35 9.59 15.67 -32.15
CA ASP A 35 11.05 15.60 -32.20
C ASP A 35 11.51 14.91 -33.50
N LEU A 36 10.84 13.82 -33.91
CA LEU A 36 11.13 13.15 -35.18
C LEU A 36 10.85 14.05 -36.37
N ARG A 37 9.72 14.76 -36.39
CA ARG A 37 9.37 15.71 -37.47
C ARG A 37 10.40 16.82 -37.59
N ASP A 38 10.84 17.40 -36.48
CA ASP A 38 11.83 18.47 -36.47
C ASP A 38 13.19 17.95 -36.94
N MET A 39 13.61 16.76 -36.49
CA MET A 39 14.82 16.10 -36.96
C MET A 39 14.80 15.85 -38.48
N LEU A 40 13.69 15.36 -39.02
CA LEU A 40 13.55 15.15 -40.47
C LEU A 40 13.64 16.44 -41.25
N ARG A 41 13.05 17.56 -40.77
CA ARG A 41 13.19 18.87 -41.39
C ARG A 41 14.63 19.38 -41.38
N PHE A 42 15.36 19.23 -40.26
CA PHE A 42 16.76 19.63 -40.16
C PHE A 42 17.69 18.76 -40.99
N SER A 43 17.41 17.47 -41.12
CA SER A 43 18.24 16.54 -41.93
C SER A 43 18.21 16.90 -43.43
N ALA A 44 17.08 17.43 -43.92
CA ALA A 44 16.94 17.92 -45.27
C ALA A 44 17.79 19.18 -45.56
N TYR A 45 18.11 19.96 -44.51
CA TYR A 45 18.91 21.18 -44.64
C TYR A 45 20.43 20.98 -44.48
N TRP A 46 20.87 19.96 -43.73
CA TRP A 46 22.26 19.84 -43.29
C TRP A 46 22.96 18.59 -43.87
N GLY A 47 22.53 18.08 -45.01
CA GLY A 47 23.24 17.08 -45.84
C GLY A 47 24.09 16.07 -45.06
N GLY A 48 23.46 15.07 -44.45
CA GLY A 48 24.20 13.87 -44.08
C GLY A 48 24.69 13.76 -42.63
N LYS A 49 24.02 14.31 -41.65
CA LYS A 49 24.24 13.80 -40.29
C LYS A 49 23.77 12.34 -40.23
N SER A 50 24.69 11.48 -39.84
CA SER A 50 24.46 10.04 -39.75
C SER A 50 23.13 9.73 -39.09
N VAL A 51 22.33 8.87 -39.72
CA VAL A 51 21.06 8.33 -39.16
C VAL A 51 21.27 7.82 -37.73
N LEU A 52 22.46 7.34 -37.42
CA LEU A 52 22.88 6.90 -36.10
C LEU A 52 22.80 8.01 -35.06
N ASN A 53 23.26 9.24 -35.37
CA ASN A 53 23.19 10.39 -34.44
C ASN A 53 21.73 10.83 -34.20
N MET A 54 20.87 10.71 -35.19
CA MET A 54 19.44 11.00 -35.07
C MET A 54 18.77 9.98 -34.14
N LEU A 55 19.04 8.70 -34.35
CA LEU A 55 18.49 7.63 -33.51
C LEU A 55 18.99 7.75 -32.05
N PHE A 56 20.26 8.08 -31.86
CA PHE A 56 20.82 8.27 -30.54
C PHE A 56 20.15 9.46 -29.80
N SER A 57 19.98 10.59 -30.48
CA SER A 57 19.31 11.77 -29.90
C SER A 57 17.85 11.48 -29.56
N LEU A 58 17.12 10.76 -30.45
CA LEU A 58 15.73 10.36 -30.19
C LEU A 58 15.63 9.41 -28.98
N SER A 59 16.55 8.47 -28.86
CA SER A 59 16.63 7.53 -27.73
C SER A 59 16.89 8.27 -26.41
N LEU A 60 17.78 9.26 -26.43
CA LEU A 60 18.09 10.07 -25.25
C LEU A 60 16.88 10.91 -24.80
N ASN A 61 16.15 11.51 -25.75
CA ASN A 61 14.93 12.25 -25.48
C ASN A 61 13.86 11.32 -24.90
N PHE A 62 13.66 10.14 -25.49
CA PHE A 62 12.73 9.13 -24.96
C PHE A 62 13.06 8.75 -23.52
N LEU A 63 14.33 8.50 -23.21
CA LEU A 63 14.78 8.19 -21.86
C LEU A 63 14.46 9.35 -20.90
N GLY A 64 14.77 10.59 -21.29
CA GLY A 64 14.49 11.78 -20.48
C GLY A 64 13.01 11.93 -20.16
N TYR A 65 12.13 11.83 -21.16
CA TYR A 65 10.68 11.92 -20.97
C TYR A 65 10.14 10.80 -20.10
N SER A 66 10.66 9.58 -20.28
CA SER A 66 10.27 8.43 -19.48
C SER A 66 10.63 8.61 -18.00
N ILE A 67 11.82 9.12 -17.71
CA ILE A 67 12.24 9.44 -16.32
C ILE A 67 11.31 10.48 -15.68
N VAL A 68 11.00 11.55 -16.39
CA VAL A 68 10.08 12.60 -15.88
C VAL A 68 8.70 12.03 -15.59
N CYS A 69 8.16 11.19 -16.49
CA CYS A 69 6.86 10.54 -16.27
C CYS A 69 6.89 9.56 -15.09
N ILE A 70 7.98 8.82 -14.89
CA ILE A 70 8.13 7.91 -13.75
C ILE A 70 8.18 8.71 -12.44
N LEU A 71 8.95 9.79 -12.38
CA LEU A 71 9.02 10.63 -11.19
C LEU A 71 7.65 11.26 -10.86
N ALA A 72 6.95 11.77 -11.87
CA ALA A 72 5.60 12.31 -11.71
C ALA A 72 4.62 11.23 -11.23
N PHE A 73 4.73 10.00 -11.73
CA PHE A 73 3.91 8.88 -11.29
C PHE A 73 4.18 8.51 -9.83
N ILE A 74 5.46 8.41 -9.43
CA ILE A 74 5.84 8.13 -8.03
C ILE A 74 5.27 9.21 -7.11
N PHE A 75 5.42 10.48 -7.48
CA PHE A 75 4.87 11.61 -6.72
C PHE A 75 3.35 11.53 -6.58
N LEU A 76 2.65 11.25 -7.68
CA LEU A 76 1.20 11.10 -7.69
C LEU A 76 0.75 9.96 -6.75
N VAL A 77 1.39 8.79 -6.85
CA VAL A 77 1.10 7.64 -5.99
C VAL A 77 1.33 8.00 -4.52
N ALA A 78 2.45 8.64 -4.18
CA ALA A 78 2.74 9.07 -2.81
C ALA A 78 1.65 10.00 -2.26
N VAL A 79 1.25 11.02 -3.02
CA VAL A 79 0.18 11.95 -2.64
C VAL A 79 -1.16 11.22 -2.47
N MET A 80 -1.49 10.31 -3.39
CA MET A 80 -2.73 9.53 -3.33
C MET A 80 -2.78 8.61 -2.11
N VAL A 81 -1.68 7.93 -1.79
CA VAL A 81 -1.58 7.06 -0.60
C VAL A 81 -1.78 7.86 0.67
N VAL A 82 -1.10 9.01 0.81
CA VAL A 82 -1.24 9.87 2.00
C VAL A 82 -2.67 10.38 2.14
N ARG A 83 -3.28 10.85 1.04
CA ARG A 83 -4.67 11.32 1.05
C ARG A 83 -5.66 10.20 1.36
N PHE A 84 -5.45 9.03 0.78
CA PHE A 84 -6.29 7.86 1.04
C PHE A 84 -6.23 7.46 2.51
N ARG A 85 -5.03 7.34 3.10
CA ARG A 85 -4.85 6.99 4.51
C ARG A 85 -5.59 7.97 5.44
N LYS A 86 -5.44 9.28 5.21
CA LYS A 86 -6.13 10.30 6.01
C LYS A 86 -7.65 10.21 5.92
N ARG A 87 -8.17 10.03 4.70
CA ARG A 87 -9.63 9.92 4.47
C ARG A 87 -10.19 8.63 5.03
N ALA A 88 -9.52 7.51 4.79
CA ALA A 88 -9.97 6.22 5.29
C ALA A 88 -10.05 6.19 6.83
N VAL A 89 -9.04 6.75 7.51
CA VAL A 89 -9.07 6.88 8.98
C VAL A 89 -10.23 7.77 9.45
N LYS A 90 -10.46 8.90 8.74
CA LYS A 90 -11.58 9.80 9.07
C LYS A 90 -12.93 9.09 8.91
N GLU A 91 -13.16 8.44 7.78
CA GLU A 91 -14.39 7.66 7.50
C GLU A 91 -14.61 6.53 8.52
N LEU A 92 -13.52 5.82 8.87
CA LEU A 92 -13.59 4.78 9.90
C LEU A 92 -14.04 5.38 11.24
N ARG A 93 -13.47 6.50 11.66
CA ARG A 93 -13.85 7.17 12.93
C ARG A 93 -15.26 7.70 12.90
N GLU A 94 -15.70 8.32 11.82
CA GLU A 94 -17.06 8.84 11.68
C GLU A 94 -18.10 7.72 11.72
N HIS A 95 -17.79 6.59 11.10
CA HIS A 95 -18.66 5.43 11.12
C HIS A 95 -18.75 4.77 12.51
N PHE A 96 -17.66 4.82 13.29
CA PHE A 96 -17.60 4.27 14.64
C PHE A 96 -18.04 5.25 15.72
N GLY A 97 -17.80 6.56 15.54
CA GLY A 97 -18.02 7.59 16.57
C GLY A 97 -19.49 7.76 17.00
N GLY A 98 -20.44 7.24 16.23
CA GLY A 98 -21.85 7.20 16.60
C GLY A 98 -22.31 5.89 17.25
N LEU A 99 -21.46 4.85 17.21
CA LEU A 99 -21.85 3.49 17.59
C LEU A 99 -21.24 3.03 18.93
N ILE A 100 -20.16 3.66 19.41
CA ILE A 100 -19.41 3.15 20.56
C ILE A 100 -18.93 4.26 21.47
N ARG A 101 -19.15 4.06 22.76
CA ARG A 101 -18.41 4.75 23.83
C ARG A 101 -17.12 3.95 24.05
N SER A 102 -16.08 4.21 23.25
CA SER A 102 -14.85 3.43 23.33
C SER A 102 -14.00 3.81 24.55
N ASP A 103 -13.69 2.83 25.39
CA ASP A 103 -12.72 2.96 26.47
C ASP A 103 -11.29 2.84 25.97
N PHE A 104 -11.11 2.19 24.80
CA PHE A 104 -9.84 2.05 24.10
C PHE A 104 -10.07 2.10 22.59
N GLU A 105 -9.26 2.90 21.89
CA GLU A 105 -9.25 3.00 20.43
C GLU A 105 -7.83 2.88 19.92
N TRP A 106 -7.62 2.02 18.92
CA TRP A 106 -6.36 1.89 18.20
C TRP A 106 -6.58 2.03 16.69
N VAL A 107 -5.78 2.89 16.07
CA VAL A 107 -5.86 3.16 14.62
C VAL A 107 -4.51 2.93 14.00
N TRP A 108 -4.44 2.08 12.98
CA TRP A 108 -3.23 1.86 12.20
C TRP A 108 -3.37 2.43 10.79
N ARG A 109 -2.25 2.91 10.24
CA ARG A 109 -2.24 3.74 9.03
C ARG A 109 -1.79 3.03 7.77
N ASP A 110 -0.93 2.01 7.85
CA ASP A 110 -0.34 1.39 6.67
C ASP A 110 -1.36 0.65 5.80
N ARG A 111 -2.24 -0.10 6.43
CA ARG A 111 -3.49 -0.60 5.85
C ARG A 111 -4.60 -0.11 6.74
N PRO A 112 -5.19 1.05 6.45
CA PRO A 112 -6.05 1.72 7.42
C PRO A 112 -7.03 0.77 8.09
N GLY A 113 -7.09 0.85 9.40
CA GLY A 113 -8.00 0.05 10.20
C GLY A 113 -8.20 0.68 11.57
N ILE A 114 -9.28 0.30 12.24
CA ILE A 114 -9.64 0.73 13.57
C ILE A 114 -10.04 -0.47 14.41
N PHE A 115 -9.61 -0.44 15.66
CA PHE A 115 -9.98 -1.38 16.70
C PHE A 115 -10.45 -0.60 17.92
N SER A 116 -11.58 -0.98 18.48
CA SER A 116 -12.15 -0.32 19.65
C SER A 116 -12.65 -1.34 20.65
N ILE A 117 -12.52 -1.00 21.94
CA ILE A 117 -12.99 -1.78 23.07
C ILE A 117 -14.02 -0.96 23.82
N ASP A 118 -15.19 -1.53 24.05
CA ASP A 118 -16.20 -1.01 24.99
C ASP A 118 -16.32 -1.97 26.17
N CYS A 119 -15.73 -1.58 27.30
CA CYS A 119 -15.76 -2.40 28.51
C CYS A 119 -17.15 -2.42 29.18
N GLN A 120 -17.95 -1.37 29.05
CA GLN A 120 -19.30 -1.31 29.59
C GLN A 120 -20.26 -2.16 28.76
N GLY A 121 -20.18 -2.05 27.43
CA GLY A 121 -20.97 -2.85 26.51
C GLY A 121 -20.47 -4.28 26.34
N LYS A 122 -19.27 -4.61 26.87
CA LYS A 122 -18.62 -5.91 26.78
C LYS A 122 -18.49 -6.42 25.35
N TYR A 123 -18.01 -5.57 24.45
CA TYR A 123 -17.76 -5.96 23.07
C TYR A 123 -16.52 -5.25 22.50
N LEU A 124 -15.99 -5.87 21.45
CA LEU A 124 -14.92 -5.32 20.63
C LEU A 124 -15.47 -5.02 19.25
N LEU A 125 -14.89 -4.05 18.61
CA LEU A 125 -15.19 -3.73 17.23
C LEU A 125 -13.90 -3.62 16.43
N VAL A 126 -13.83 -4.36 15.31
CA VAL A 126 -12.70 -4.35 14.40
C VAL A 126 -13.20 -3.99 13.00
N ASN A 127 -12.55 -3.04 12.36
CA ASN A 127 -12.78 -2.72 10.97
C ASN A 127 -11.46 -2.43 10.27
N SER A 128 -11.13 -3.20 9.26
CA SER A 128 -9.82 -3.14 8.60
C SER A 128 -9.87 -3.60 7.17
N PHE A 129 -8.76 -3.46 6.48
CA PHE A 129 -8.58 -4.01 5.14
C PHE A 129 -8.77 -5.54 5.10
N SER A 130 -8.31 -6.27 6.13
CA SER A 130 -8.47 -7.73 6.22
C SER A 130 -9.93 -8.16 6.33
N THR A 131 -10.78 -7.32 6.93
CA THR A 131 -12.24 -7.54 7.00
C THR A 131 -12.99 -6.93 5.81
N LYS A 132 -12.28 -6.51 4.75
CA LYS A 132 -12.83 -5.77 3.60
C LYS A 132 -13.65 -4.55 4.04
N TYR A 133 -13.20 -3.89 5.09
CA TYR A 133 -13.89 -2.74 5.72
C TYR A 133 -15.32 -3.06 6.17
N THR A 134 -15.59 -4.31 6.48
CA THR A 134 -16.81 -4.73 7.20
C THR A 134 -16.51 -4.70 8.69
N ALA A 135 -17.34 -3.99 9.46
CA ALA A 135 -17.19 -3.94 10.91
C ALA A 135 -17.57 -5.30 11.51
N ILE A 136 -16.61 -5.91 12.20
CA ILE A 136 -16.84 -7.15 12.97
C ILE A 136 -17.04 -6.75 14.44
N ARG A 137 -18.21 -7.06 14.98
CA ARG A 137 -18.48 -6.92 16.40
C ARG A 137 -18.26 -8.28 17.08
N LEU A 138 -17.44 -8.28 18.10
CA LEU A 138 -17.10 -9.44 18.91
C LEU A 138 -17.63 -9.21 20.33
N ASP A 139 -18.70 -9.87 20.68
CA ASP A 139 -19.23 -9.84 22.05
C ASP A 139 -18.36 -10.71 22.97
N ALA A 140 -18.23 -10.33 24.24
CA ALA A 140 -17.38 -11.01 25.23
C ALA A 140 -17.55 -12.53 25.25
N GLY A 141 -18.81 -13.01 25.23
CA GLY A 141 -19.10 -14.45 25.25
C GLY A 141 -18.62 -15.24 24.01
N ASN A 142 -18.23 -14.55 22.96
CA ASN A 142 -17.69 -15.18 21.75
C ASN A 142 -16.16 -15.17 21.70
N ILE A 143 -15.48 -14.48 22.63
CA ILE A 143 -14.03 -14.42 22.68
C ILE A 143 -13.51 -15.66 23.39
N LEU A 144 -12.70 -16.44 22.67
CA LEU A 144 -12.10 -17.67 23.20
C LEU A 144 -10.75 -17.40 23.88
N SER A 145 -9.93 -16.54 23.24
CA SER A 145 -8.62 -16.15 23.78
C SER A 145 -8.13 -14.86 23.15
N SER A 146 -7.25 -14.17 23.87
CA SER A 146 -6.49 -13.04 23.34
C SER A 146 -5.01 -13.20 23.70
N LYS A 147 -4.11 -12.94 22.73
CA LYS A 147 -2.68 -13.10 22.89
C LYS A 147 -1.92 -12.00 22.16
N VAL A 148 -0.95 -11.42 22.84
CA VAL A 148 0.01 -10.50 22.19
C VAL A 148 1.20 -11.31 21.71
N GLU A 149 1.44 -11.27 20.42
CA GLU A 149 2.55 -11.97 19.79
C GLU A 149 3.50 -11.00 19.10
N ARG A 150 4.73 -11.43 18.95
CA ARG A 150 5.76 -10.76 18.19
C ARG A 150 5.88 -11.47 16.85
N SER A 151 5.43 -10.84 15.81
CA SER A 151 5.58 -11.35 14.44
C SER A 151 6.79 -10.70 13.78
N VAL A 152 7.67 -11.54 13.23
CA VAL A 152 8.83 -11.10 12.45
C VAL A 152 8.48 -11.23 10.98
N PHE A 153 8.31 -10.10 10.30
CA PHE A 153 8.16 -10.08 8.86
C PHE A 153 9.55 -9.95 8.22
N VAL A 154 9.94 -10.96 7.46
CA VAL A 154 11.15 -10.92 6.66
C VAL A 154 10.76 -10.49 5.26
N GLU A 155 11.08 -9.26 4.91
CA GLU A 155 10.91 -8.75 3.55
C GLU A 155 12.21 -8.99 2.78
N THR A 156 12.18 -9.93 1.84
CA THR A 156 13.33 -10.25 1.00
C THR A 156 13.15 -9.57 -0.35
N GLU A 157 13.92 -8.54 -0.59
CA GLU A 157 14.01 -7.88 -1.90
C GLU A 157 15.14 -8.52 -2.70
N THR A 158 14.78 -9.22 -3.77
CA THR A 158 15.77 -9.78 -4.72
C THR A 158 15.88 -8.82 -5.89
N VAL A 159 16.97 -8.07 -5.95
CA VAL A 159 17.27 -7.18 -7.08
C VAL A 159 18.09 -7.97 -8.10
N TYR A 160 17.49 -8.19 -9.25
CA TYR A 160 18.18 -8.71 -10.43
C TYR A 160 18.78 -7.51 -11.17
N GLY A 161 20.07 -7.28 -11.04
CA GLY A 161 20.78 -6.23 -11.76
C GLY A 161 21.73 -6.80 -12.80
N PRO A 162 22.06 -6.05 -13.86
CA PRO A 162 23.22 -6.38 -14.66
C PRO A 162 24.44 -6.29 -13.74
N GLY A 163 25.14 -7.39 -13.59
CA GLY A 163 26.42 -7.41 -12.93
C GLY A 163 27.42 -6.46 -13.59
N SER A 164 28.64 -6.42 -13.08
CA SER A 164 29.74 -5.67 -13.71
C SER A 164 29.90 -6.10 -15.17
N LEU A 165 30.52 -5.27 -15.99
CA LEU A 165 30.75 -5.60 -17.42
C LEU A 165 31.43 -6.96 -17.63
N SER A 166 32.21 -7.44 -16.66
CA SER A 166 32.80 -8.78 -16.61
C SER A 166 31.75 -9.89 -16.48
N ASP A 167 30.68 -9.64 -15.69
CA ASP A 167 29.65 -10.65 -15.41
C ASP A 167 28.70 -10.82 -16.61
N VAL A 168 28.59 -9.81 -17.46
CA VAL A 168 27.82 -9.88 -18.73
C VAL A 168 28.49 -10.83 -19.72
N LEU A 169 29.82 -10.91 -19.69
CA LEU A 169 30.60 -11.83 -20.54
C LEU A 169 30.47 -13.30 -20.07
N ASP A 170 30.33 -13.52 -18.75
CA ASP A 170 30.22 -14.86 -18.16
C ASP A 170 28.77 -15.40 -18.07
N ARG A 171 27.77 -14.60 -18.49
CA ARG A 171 26.33 -14.95 -18.50
C ARG A 171 25.78 -15.43 -17.15
N ILE A 172 26.40 -15.07 -16.06
CA ILE A 172 25.91 -15.41 -14.71
C ILE A 172 25.06 -14.24 -14.19
N PRO A 173 23.74 -14.42 -13.99
CA PRO A 173 22.93 -13.39 -13.35
C PRO A 173 23.33 -13.26 -11.88
N VAL A 174 23.92 -12.14 -11.51
CA VAL A 174 24.20 -11.83 -10.10
C VAL A 174 22.92 -11.35 -9.47
N SER A 175 22.32 -12.18 -8.63
CA SER A 175 21.21 -11.77 -7.77
C SER A 175 21.74 -11.30 -6.44
N ARG A 176 21.47 -10.03 -6.07
CA ARG A 176 21.65 -9.54 -4.70
C ARG A 176 20.32 -9.63 -3.97
N SER A 177 20.29 -10.43 -2.91
CA SER A 177 19.16 -10.51 -2.00
C SER A 177 19.49 -9.70 -0.74
N THR A 178 18.73 -8.65 -0.47
CA THR A 178 18.74 -7.95 0.81
C THR A 178 17.48 -8.32 1.57
N SER A 179 17.63 -8.94 2.74
CA SER A 179 16.51 -9.22 3.63
C SER A 179 16.50 -8.20 4.77
N THR A 180 15.41 -7.47 4.89
CA THR A 180 15.12 -6.62 6.06
C THR A 180 14.09 -7.34 6.93
N SER A 181 14.45 -7.60 8.19
CA SER A 181 13.50 -8.13 9.16
C SER A 181 12.85 -6.96 9.90
N ARG A 182 11.52 -6.90 9.86
CA ARG A 182 10.74 -5.93 10.64
C ARG A 182 9.92 -6.67 11.68
N GLU A 183 10.11 -6.30 12.94
CA GLU A 183 9.32 -6.84 14.03
C GLU A 183 8.06 -6.01 14.22
N ILE A 184 6.93 -6.69 14.32
CA ILE A 184 5.63 -6.05 14.54
C ILE A 184 4.94 -6.78 15.69
N ILE A 185 4.46 -6.01 16.66
CA ILE A 185 3.60 -6.52 17.73
C ILE A 185 2.18 -6.65 17.18
N VAL A 186 1.60 -7.81 17.38
CA VAL A 186 0.25 -8.15 16.91
C VAL A 186 -0.56 -8.66 18.09
N LEU A 187 -1.76 -8.15 18.27
CA LEU A 187 -2.76 -8.71 19.16
C LEU A 187 -3.65 -9.65 18.35
N GLU A 188 -3.57 -10.93 18.65
CA GLU A 188 -4.42 -11.95 18.08
C GLU A 188 -5.60 -12.24 19.00
N ILE A 189 -6.80 -12.21 18.45
CA ILE A 189 -8.03 -12.51 19.16
C ILE A 189 -8.68 -13.70 18.47
N THR A 190 -8.78 -14.82 19.18
CA THR A 190 -9.54 -15.98 18.72
C THR A 190 -10.96 -15.86 19.22
N TYR A 191 -11.92 -15.96 18.31
CA TYR A 191 -13.34 -15.83 18.63
C TYR A 191 -14.17 -16.87 17.90
N LYS A 192 -15.35 -17.12 18.42
CA LYS A 192 -16.35 -18.04 17.87
C LYS A 192 -17.24 -17.30 16.90
N GLY A 193 -17.25 -17.74 15.64
CA GLY A 193 -18.12 -17.19 14.63
C GLY A 193 -19.59 -17.63 14.79
N SER A 194 -20.46 -17.11 13.94
CA SER A 194 -21.88 -17.48 13.92
C SER A 194 -22.13 -18.95 13.56
N ASP A 195 -21.17 -19.58 12.91
CA ASP A 195 -21.13 -20.99 12.55
C ASP A 195 -20.56 -21.90 13.64
N ASN A 196 -20.25 -21.33 14.82
CA ASN A 196 -19.58 -21.99 15.94
C ASN A 196 -18.12 -22.40 15.67
N LEU A 197 -17.52 -21.99 14.55
CA LEU A 197 -16.12 -22.27 14.26
C LEU A 197 -15.20 -21.19 14.87
N PRO A 198 -13.98 -21.55 15.25
CA PRO A 198 -13.00 -20.58 15.74
C PRO A 198 -12.39 -19.77 14.57
N TYR A 199 -12.41 -18.46 14.71
CA TYR A 199 -11.77 -17.51 13.81
C TYR A 199 -10.73 -16.71 14.55
N VAL A 200 -9.71 -16.23 13.83
CA VAL A 200 -8.68 -15.37 14.38
C VAL A 200 -8.71 -14.02 13.67
N VAL A 201 -8.68 -12.96 14.43
CA VAL A 201 -8.44 -11.61 13.94
C VAL A 201 -7.14 -11.08 14.52
N SER A 202 -6.28 -10.54 13.65
CA SER A 202 -4.97 -10.01 14.01
C SER A 202 -4.97 -8.49 13.89
N ILE A 203 -4.60 -7.80 14.96
CA ILE A 203 -4.59 -6.34 15.07
C ILE A 203 -3.14 -5.90 15.21
N PRO A 204 -2.57 -5.18 14.21
CA PRO A 204 -1.18 -4.76 14.25
C PRO A 204 -1.01 -3.52 15.13
N PHE A 205 -0.14 -3.60 16.11
CA PHE A 205 0.26 -2.50 16.97
C PHE A 205 1.61 -1.87 16.57
N GLY A 206 2.27 -2.39 15.51
CA GLY A 206 3.59 -1.94 15.12
C GLY A 206 4.62 -2.26 16.19
N GLU A 207 5.29 -1.24 16.72
CA GLU A 207 6.28 -1.38 17.79
C GLU A 207 5.69 -1.13 19.20
N ASP A 208 4.40 -0.76 19.27
CA ASP A 208 3.75 -0.37 20.54
C ASP A 208 3.20 -1.58 21.30
N ARG A 209 4.12 -2.24 22.01
CA ARG A 209 3.80 -3.38 22.87
C ARG A 209 2.92 -2.99 24.06
N ILE A 210 3.12 -1.80 24.63
CA ILE A 210 2.40 -1.35 25.82
C ILE A 210 0.90 -1.21 25.50
N SER A 211 0.57 -0.59 24.37
CA SER A 211 -0.83 -0.48 23.94
C SER A 211 -1.45 -1.83 23.61
N ALA A 212 -0.68 -2.77 23.04
CA ALA A 212 -1.15 -4.12 22.76
C ALA A 212 -1.48 -4.90 24.05
N GLU A 213 -0.56 -4.87 25.03
CA GLU A 213 -0.75 -5.51 26.32
C GLU A 213 -1.91 -4.87 27.12
N ARG A 214 -2.04 -3.55 27.08
CA ARG A 214 -3.18 -2.84 27.67
C ARG A 214 -4.50 -3.29 27.05
N ALA A 215 -4.58 -3.37 25.74
CA ALA A 215 -5.77 -3.86 25.05
C ALA A 215 -6.10 -5.29 25.43
N GLN A 216 -5.08 -6.17 25.51
CA GLN A 216 -5.23 -7.55 25.95
C GLN A 216 -5.78 -7.64 27.38
N CYS A 217 -5.21 -6.88 28.32
CA CYS A 217 -5.71 -6.85 29.70
C CYS A 217 -7.18 -6.41 29.77
N MET A 218 -7.57 -5.38 28.98
CA MET A 218 -8.95 -4.93 28.95
C MET A 218 -9.89 -6.01 28.42
N ILE A 219 -9.49 -6.76 27.40
CA ILE A 219 -10.28 -7.90 26.87
C ILE A 219 -10.44 -8.98 27.94
N GLN A 220 -9.37 -9.32 28.65
CA GLN A 220 -9.38 -10.36 29.69
C GLN A 220 -10.24 -9.98 30.91
N MET A 221 -10.52 -8.69 31.13
CA MET A 221 -11.38 -8.25 32.23
C MET A 221 -12.86 -8.55 31.99
N PHE A 222 -13.30 -8.74 30.77
CA PHE A 222 -14.70 -8.97 30.46
C PHE A 222 -14.99 -10.23 29.61
N ALA A 223 -13.93 -10.90 29.09
CA ALA A 223 -14.04 -12.20 28.42
C ALA A 223 -13.98 -13.36 29.47
#